data_f8fe53335e6f7c27b206410766bf856e
#
_entry.id   f8fe53335e6f7c27b206410766bf856e
#
_cell.length_a   1.000
_cell.length_b   1.000
_cell.length_c   1.000
_cell.angle_alpha   90.00
_cell.angle_beta   90.00
_cell.angle_gamma   90.00
#
_symmetry.space_group_name_H-M   'P 1'
#
loop_
_entity.id
_entity.type
_entity.pdbx_description
1 polymer ?
#
loop_
_entity_poly.entity_id
_entity_poly.type
_entity_poly.pdbx_seq_one_letter_code
_entity_poly.pdbx_strand_id
1 'polypeptide(L)'
;MLAPSAATLPQGHMLVEPYLYDVMTDGRFDMNGTRHASAREHDIGSLSYILYGLTDRVSVGFIPRFGFNEPAGAANSSSVGAGDLTLQAGYGLTRFEDGRLLPAIALVIDETLPTGRYQRLGRGSDGFGAGAYTTGLSIYSQDYLWMPNGRILRVRLDLTYAVSSSVGVHDVSVYGTASGFRGRAYPGDSFTADAAGEYSVTRNWVLALDIVYQHEGSTGVSGSLPSAAGAPGGTDFRARSGSGDSLGLAPAIEYNWSSRVGLLVGVRIIVAGRNAPASVTPAVALNMVY
;
A
#
# COMPACT_ATOMS: atom_id res chain seq x y z
N MET A 1 -9.26 -1.75 7.50
CA MET A 1 -8.58 -0.57 8.04
C MET A 1 -7.21 -0.47 7.41
N LEU A 2 -6.78 0.73 7.11
CA LEU A 2 -5.48 0.95 6.46
C LEU A 2 -4.38 1.17 7.50
N ALA A 3 -4.71 1.83 8.62
CA ALA A 3 -3.77 2.08 9.71
C ALA A 3 -3.45 0.78 10.47
N PRO A 4 -2.18 0.32 10.51
CA PRO A 4 -1.75 -0.81 11.30
C PRO A 4 -1.86 -0.55 12.82
N SER A 5 -1.75 -1.61 13.62
CA SER A 5 -1.73 -1.50 15.08
C SER A 5 -0.33 -1.17 15.59
N ALA A 6 -0.22 -0.18 16.50
CA ALA A 6 1.01 0.08 17.25
C ALA A 6 1.27 -0.97 18.35
N ALA A 7 0.27 -1.78 18.72
CA ALA A 7 0.46 -2.88 19.65
C ALA A 7 1.18 -4.04 18.95
N THR A 8 2.33 -4.43 19.49
CA THR A 8 3.03 -5.63 19.06
C THR A 8 2.24 -6.88 19.49
N LEU A 9 2.31 -7.95 18.70
CA LEU A 9 1.71 -9.22 19.06
C LEU A 9 2.41 -9.78 20.31
N PRO A 10 1.66 -10.35 21.27
CA PRO A 10 2.27 -11.06 22.41
C PRO A 10 3.16 -12.20 21.91
N GLN A 11 4.16 -12.56 22.70
CA GLN A 11 5.07 -13.67 22.37
C GLN A 11 4.30 -14.95 22.04
N GLY A 12 4.64 -15.58 20.92
CA GLY A 12 4.04 -16.83 20.46
C GLY A 12 2.72 -16.67 19.71
N HIS A 13 2.13 -15.46 19.63
CA HIS A 13 0.91 -15.23 18.88
C HIS A 13 1.22 -14.94 17.40
N MET A 14 0.29 -15.33 16.54
CA MET A 14 0.35 -15.09 15.10
C MET A 14 -0.92 -14.38 14.63
N LEU A 15 -0.75 -13.33 13.82
CA LEU A 15 -1.82 -12.69 13.06
C LEU A 15 -1.75 -13.14 11.61
N VAL A 16 -2.89 -13.55 11.05
CA VAL A 16 -3.06 -13.76 9.61
C VAL A 16 -4.25 -12.93 9.16
N GLU A 17 -4.00 -11.97 8.27
CA GLU A 17 -5.04 -11.04 7.81
C GLU A 17 -4.97 -10.88 6.29
N PRO A 18 -5.64 -11.79 5.52
CA PRO A 18 -5.77 -11.67 4.07
C PRO A 18 -6.78 -10.59 3.70
N TYR A 19 -6.41 -9.74 2.76
CA TYR A 19 -7.24 -8.78 2.06
C TYR A 19 -7.51 -9.21 0.64
N LEU A 20 -8.72 -8.94 0.15
CA LEU A 20 -9.08 -8.91 -1.26
C LEU A 20 -9.65 -7.53 -1.57
N TYR A 21 -9.18 -6.89 -2.63
CA TYR A 21 -9.59 -5.54 -3.01
C TYR A 21 -9.59 -5.36 -4.53
N ASP A 22 -10.32 -4.34 -4.99
CA ASP A 22 -10.34 -3.91 -6.38
C ASP A 22 -10.10 -2.39 -6.45
N VAL A 23 -8.97 -1.95 -6.99
CA VAL A 23 -8.68 -0.53 -7.22
C VAL A 23 -9.34 -0.11 -8.53
N MET A 24 -10.52 0.48 -8.42
CA MET A 24 -11.28 1.00 -9.56
C MET A 24 -10.85 2.46 -9.83
N THR A 25 -9.97 2.66 -10.80
CA THR A 25 -9.55 3.99 -11.24
C THR A 25 -10.46 4.46 -12.37
N ASP A 26 -11.12 5.62 -12.19
CA ASP A 26 -12.04 6.21 -13.17
C ASP A 26 -11.73 7.68 -13.49
N GLY A 27 -10.53 8.13 -13.11
CA GLY A 27 -10.06 9.48 -13.36
C GLY A 27 -8.66 9.74 -12.82
N ARG A 28 -8.23 10.99 -13.00
CA ARG A 28 -6.95 11.48 -12.50
C ARG A 28 -7.10 12.94 -12.06
N PHE A 29 -6.44 13.28 -10.97
CA PHE A 29 -6.21 14.68 -10.57
C PHE A 29 -4.98 15.21 -11.29
N ASP A 30 -5.11 16.39 -11.92
CA ASP A 30 -4.00 17.11 -12.54
C ASP A 30 -3.11 17.81 -11.50
N MET A 31 -2.11 18.56 -11.96
CA MET A 31 -1.20 19.31 -11.09
C MET A 31 -1.88 20.42 -10.28
N ASN A 32 -3.07 20.87 -10.71
CA ASN A 32 -3.86 21.91 -10.05
C ASN A 32 -4.91 21.31 -9.08
N GLY A 33 -5.01 19.98 -9.01
CA GLY A 33 -5.99 19.29 -8.20
C GLY A 33 -7.36 19.14 -8.88
N THR A 34 -7.47 19.45 -10.18
CA THR A 34 -8.71 19.27 -10.93
C THR A 34 -8.86 17.82 -11.35
N ARG A 35 -10.00 17.19 -11.03
CA ARG A 35 -10.30 15.82 -11.43
C ARG A 35 -10.76 15.75 -12.87
N HIS A 36 -10.11 14.94 -13.67
CA HIS A 36 -10.48 14.59 -15.04
C HIS A 36 -10.93 13.13 -15.05
N ALA A 37 -12.09 12.85 -15.66
CA ALA A 37 -12.58 11.49 -15.80
C ALA A 37 -11.78 10.72 -16.86
N SER A 38 -11.58 9.43 -16.65
CA SER A 38 -11.01 8.49 -17.62
C SER A 38 -11.89 7.24 -17.75
N ALA A 39 -11.61 6.40 -18.74
CA ALA A 39 -12.19 5.07 -18.78
C ALA A 39 -11.77 4.28 -17.53
N ARG A 40 -12.70 3.47 -17.02
CA ARG A 40 -12.47 2.72 -15.78
C ARG A 40 -11.47 1.60 -16.00
N GLU A 41 -10.55 1.46 -15.07
CA GLU A 41 -9.57 0.39 -14.96
C GLU A 41 -9.79 -0.34 -13.64
N HIS A 42 -9.45 -1.63 -13.60
CA HIS A 42 -9.53 -2.46 -12.41
C HIS A 42 -8.17 -3.09 -12.13
N ASP A 43 -7.69 -2.90 -10.90
CA ASP A 43 -6.51 -3.60 -10.38
C ASP A 43 -6.96 -4.45 -9.20
N ILE A 44 -7.37 -5.69 -9.48
CA ILE A 44 -7.82 -6.65 -8.48
C ILE A 44 -6.59 -7.18 -7.77
N GLY A 45 -6.56 -7.05 -6.46
CA GLY A 45 -5.40 -7.41 -5.66
C GLY A 45 -5.76 -8.17 -4.39
N SER A 46 -4.77 -8.92 -3.93
CA SER A 46 -4.77 -9.55 -2.61
C SER A 46 -3.44 -9.28 -1.94
N LEU A 47 -3.47 -8.96 -0.66
CA LEU A 47 -2.31 -8.95 0.21
C LEU A 47 -2.66 -9.63 1.52
N SER A 48 -1.67 -10.20 2.21
CA SER A 48 -1.91 -10.86 3.49
C SER A 48 -0.86 -10.44 4.49
N TYR A 49 -1.27 -9.85 5.61
CA TYR A 49 -0.37 -9.67 6.73
C TYR A 49 -0.23 -11.01 7.47
N ILE A 50 1.00 -11.50 7.58
CA ILE A 50 1.33 -12.70 8.35
C ILE A 50 2.41 -12.28 9.33
N LEU A 51 1.99 -11.99 10.57
CA LEU A 51 2.85 -11.44 11.61
C LEU A 51 2.96 -12.42 12.79
N TYR A 52 4.13 -12.46 13.42
CA TYR A 52 4.41 -13.30 14.56
C TYR A 52 5.10 -12.51 15.68
N GLY A 53 4.63 -12.66 16.91
CA GLY A 53 5.24 -12.10 18.11
C GLY A 53 6.46 -12.92 18.55
N LEU A 54 7.66 -12.44 18.24
CA LEU A 54 8.90 -13.08 18.71
C LEU A 54 9.09 -12.89 20.22
N THR A 55 8.77 -11.71 20.69
CA THR A 55 8.72 -11.33 22.11
C THR A 55 7.52 -10.41 22.30
N ASP A 56 7.17 -10.08 23.53
CA ASP A 56 6.10 -9.12 23.80
C ASP A 56 6.37 -7.70 23.26
N ARG A 57 7.56 -7.42 22.74
CA ARG A 57 7.94 -6.12 22.17
C ARG A 57 8.41 -6.19 20.72
N VAL A 58 8.63 -7.38 20.20
CA VAL A 58 9.15 -7.58 18.83
C VAL A 58 8.18 -8.45 18.05
N SER A 59 7.67 -7.92 16.96
CA SER A 59 6.91 -8.68 15.96
C SER A 59 7.67 -8.69 14.65
N VAL A 60 7.60 -9.82 13.95
CA VAL A 60 8.15 -9.97 12.59
C VAL A 60 7.07 -10.54 11.69
N GLY A 61 7.21 -10.34 10.40
CA GLY A 61 6.25 -10.89 9.46
C GLY A 61 6.64 -10.70 8.01
N PHE A 62 5.77 -11.16 7.15
CA PHE A 62 5.89 -10.99 5.73
C PHE A 62 4.51 -10.75 5.10
N ILE A 63 4.50 -10.01 3.99
CA ILE A 63 3.27 -9.55 3.33
C ILE A 63 3.36 -9.94 1.86
N PRO A 64 2.90 -11.15 1.48
CA PRO A 64 2.79 -11.56 0.08
C PRO A 64 1.66 -10.79 -0.59
N ARG A 65 1.83 -10.51 -1.90
CA ARG A 65 0.87 -9.80 -2.74
C ARG A 65 0.62 -10.56 -4.02
N PHE A 66 -0.62 -10.51 -4.49
CA PHE A 66 -1.04 -11.06 -5.78
C PHE A 66 -1.96 -10.06 -6.46
N GLY A 67 -1.98 -10.07 -7.80
CA GLY A 67 -2.81 -9.14 -8.54
C GLY A 67 -3.23 -9.65 -9.91
N PHE A 68 -4.24 -8.96 -10.47
CA PHE A 68 -4.73 -9.12 -11.82
C PHE A 68 -5.21 -7.75 -12.31
N ASN A 69 -4.63 -7.24 -13.39
CA ASN A 69 -4.89 -5.89 -13.91
C ASN A 69 -5.79 -5.95 -15.15
N GLU A 70 -6.80 -5.09 -15.19
CA GLU A 70 -7.72 -4.88 -16.30
C GLU A 70 -7.66 -3.41 -16.75
N PRO A 71 -6.62 -3.02 -17.50
CA PRO A 71 -6.45 -1.65 -17.95
C PRO A 71 -7.47 -1.28 -19.02
N ALA A 72 -7.91 -0.02 -19.04
CA ALA A 72 -8.79 0.49 -20.08
C ALA A 72 -8.07 0.55 -21.44
N GLY A 73 -8.67 -0.06 -22.44
CA GLY A 73 -8.18 0.00 -23.83
C GLY A 73 -6.91 -0.81 -24.11
N ALA A 74 -6.46 -1.63 -23.18
CA ALA A 74 -5.34 -2.57 -23.37
C ALA A 74 -5.74 -3.99 -22.94
N ALA A 75 -4.88 -4.97 -23.23
CA ALA A 75 -5.16 -6.36 -22.86
C ALA A 75 -5.00 -6.54 -21.34
N ASN A 76 -5.92 -7.27 -20.74
CA ASN A 76 -5.85 -7.70 -19.35
C ASN A 76 -4.59 -8.53 -19.07
N SER A 77 -4.24 -8.67 -17.80
CA SER A 77 -3.19 -9.60 -17.36
C SER A 77 -3.42 -11.00 -17.91
N SER A 78 -2.35 -11.68 -18.29
CA SER A 78 -2.42 -13.04 -18.83
C SER A 78 -2.84 -14.07 -17.76
N SER A 79 -2.54 -13.78 -16.50
CA SER A 79 -2.87 -14.58 -15.32
C SER A 79 -2.74 -13.73 -14.05
N VAL A 80 -3.17 -14.27 -12.92
CA VAL A 80 -2.82 -13.72 -11.61
C VAL A 80 -1.30 -13.76 -11.45
N GLY A 81 -0.70 -12.64 -11.07
CA GLY A 81 0.73 -12.50 -10.86
C GLY A 81 1.08 -12.29 -9.39
N ALA A 82 2.25 -12.78 -8.99
CA ALA A 82 2.81 -12.45 -7.69
C ALA A 82 3.49 -11.08 -7.73
N GLY A 83 3.21 -10.26 -6.72
CA GLY A 83 3.84 -8.96 -6.50
C GLY A 83 5.15 -9.06 -5.74
N ASP A 84 5.66 -7.91 -5.36
CA ASP A 84 6.84 -7.82 -4.49
C ASP A 84 6.48 -8.26 -3.06
N LEU A 85 7.35 -9.07 -2.46
CA LEU A 85 7.20 -9.55 -1.08
C LEU A 85 7.78 -8.52 -0.12
N THR A 86 6.99 -8.11 0.88
CA THR A 86 7.48 -7.26 1.97
C THR A 86 7.80 -8.09 3.20
N LEU A 87 8.98 -7.89 3.78
CA LEU A 87 9.36 -8.36 5.11
C LEU A 87 9.18 -7.21 6.09
N GLN A 88 8.67 -7.51 7.28
CA GLN A 88 8.38 -6.51 8.30
C GLN A 88 9.00 -6.89 9.65
N ALA A 89 9.55 -5.91 10.38
CA ALA A 89 9.93 -6.05 11.76
C ALA A 89 9.47 -4.82 12.56
N GLY A 90 8.79 -5.04 13.67
CA GLY A 90 8.26 -3.99 14.54
C GLY A 90 8.79 -4.11 15.97
N TYR A 91 9.06 -2.96 16.60
CA TYR A 91 9.47 -2.85 17.99
C TYR A 91 8.56 -1.90 18.77
N GLY A 92 7.87 -2.43 19.79
CA GLY A 92 7.03 -1.66 20.70
C GLY A 92 7.86 -0.85 21.69
N LEU A 93 7.87 0.48 21.53
CA LEU A 93 8.55 1.42 22.44
C LEU A 93 7.76 1.59 23.72
N THR A 94 6.47 1.88 23.61
CA THR A 94 5.55 2.07 24.72
C THR A 94 4.34 1.14 24.55
N ARG A 95 3.63 0.90 25.65
CA ARG A 95 2.37 0.14 25.65
C ARG A 95 1.26 1.04 26.18
N PHE A 96 0.06 0.82 25.70
CA PHE A 96 -1.11 1.46 26.30
C PHE A 96 -1.24 1.01 27.77
N GLU A 97 -1.44 1.97 28.65
CA GLU A 97 -1.76 1.77 30.06
C GLU A 97 -2.96 2.66 30.41
N ASP A 98 -4.02 2.05 30.92
CA ASP A 98 -5.24 2.79 31.30
C ASP A 98 -4.94 3.89 32.33
N GLY A 99 -5.51 5.06 32.13
CA GLY A 99 -5.27 6.25 32.97
C GLY A 99 -3.98 7.00 32.71
N ARG A 100 -3.15 6.60 31.76
CA ARG A 100 -1.98 7.35 31.30
C ARG A 100 -2.25 8.05 29.97
N LEU A 101 -1.69 9.25 29.79
CA LEU A 101 -1.74 10.01 28.50
C LEU A 101 -0.66 9.59 27.51
N LEU A 102 0.00 8.46 27.73
CA LEU A 102 1.05 7.96 26.85
C LEU A 102 0.48 6.88 25.92
N PRO A 103 0.37 7.14 24.62
CA PRO A 103 -0.13 6.15 23.68
C PRO A 103 0.86 4.97 23.54
N ALA A 104 0.37 3.84 23.05
CA ALA A 104 1.24 2.80 22.54
C ALA A 104 1.94 3.32 21.28
N ILE A 105 3.27 3.17 21.22
CA ILE A 105 4.11 3.58 20.10
C ILE A 105 4.96 2.40 19.66
N ALA A 106 5.04 2.16 18.35
CA ALA A 106 5.93 1.19 17.75
C ALA A 106 6.75 1.83 16.62
N LEU A 107 8.00 1.37 16.50
CA LEU A 107 8.82 1.59 15.31
C LEU A 107 8.76 0.35 14.44
N VAL A 108 8.56 0.54 13.15
CA VAL A 108 8.47 -0.55 12.18
C VAL A 108 9.40 -0.27 11.01
N ILE A 109 10.12 -1.30 10.60
CA ILE A 109 10.91 -1.32 9.38
C ILE A 109 10.32 -2.36 8.44
N ASP A 110 10.13 -1.96 7.19
CA ASP A 110 9.67 -2.81 6.10
C ASP A 110 10.76 -2.86 5.02
N GLU A 111 11.02 -4.06 4.49
CA GLU A 111 11.87 -4.24 3.32
C GLU A 111 11.10 -4.98 2.24
N THR A 112 10.79 -4.28 1.15
CA THR A 112 10.12 -4.87 -0.01
C THR A 112 11.16 -5.39 -0.99
N LEU A 113 11.09 -6.70 -1.24
CA LEU A 113 11.99 -7.43 -2.11
C LEU A 113 11.43 -7.46 -3.54
N PRO A 114 12.25 -7.25 -4.58
CA PRO A 114 11.82 -7.21 -5.99
C PRO A 114 11.54 -8.61 -6.55
N THR A 115 10.53 -9.28 -6.01
CA THR A 115 10.14 -10.65 -6.40
C THR A 115 9.12 -10.70 -7.52
N GLY A 116 8.37 -9.61 -7.74
CA GLY A 116 7.36 -9.48 -8.78
C GLY A 116 7.98 -9.18 -10.16
N ARG A 117 7.23 -9.52 -11.21
CA ARG A 117 7.66 -9.19 -12.58
C ARG A 117 7.47 -7.70 -12.83
N TYR A 118 8.48 -7.04 -13.39
CA TYR A 118 8.47 -5.60 -13.64
C TYR A 118 9.00 -5.19 -15.02
N GLN A 119 9.71 -6.05 -15.73
CA GLN A 119 10.31 -5.80 -17.05
C GLN A 119 10.22 -7.00 -17.97
N ARG A 120 10.55 -6.82 -19.26
CA ARG A 120 10.43 -7.85 -20.32
C ARG A 120 9.02 -8.43 -20.32
N LEU A 121 8.03 -7.56 -20.16
CA LEU A 121 6.64 -7.95 -20.08
C LEU A 121 6.10 -8.25 -21.48
N GLY A 122 5.32 -9.31 -21.61
CA GLY A 122 4.56 -9.58 -22.83
C GLY A 122 3.41 -8.58 -23.01
N ARG A 123 2.81 -8.18 -21.88
CA ARG A 123 1.79 -7.13 -21.77
C ARG A 123 2.15 -6.23 -20.61
N GLY A 124 1.90 -4.92 -20.72
CA GLY A 124 2.15 -3.99 -19.61
C GLY A 124 1.39 -4.39 -18.33
N SER A 125 0.19 -4.96 -18.49
CA SER A 125 -0.66 -5.47 -17.42
C SER A 125 -0.11 -6.69 -16.66
N ASP A 126 0.92 -7.39 -17.16
CA ASP A 126 1.56 -8.51 -16.47
C ASP A 126 2.64 -8.06 -15.46
N GLY A 127 2.78 -6.77 -15.25
CA GLY A 127 3.72 -6.19 -14.28
C GLY A 127 3.11 -6.08 -12.89
N PHE A 128 3.70 -6.76 -11.89
CA PHE A 128 3.22 -6.80 -10.52
C PHE A 128 4.28 -6.40 -9.48
N GLY A 129 5.49 -6.09 -9.89
CA GLY A 129 6.58 -5.64 -9.02
C GLY A 129 7.22 -4.36 -9.50
N ALA A 130 7.95 -3.67 -8.63
CA ALA A 130 8.74 -2.48 -8.95
C ALA A 130 10.16 -2.81 -9.44
N GLY A 131 10.64 -4.03 -9.14
CA GLY A 131 12.03 -4.43 -9.42
C GLY A 131 13.07 -3.75 -8.55
N ALA A 132 12.66 -2.82 -7.69
CA ALA A 132 13.50 -2.08 -6.75
C ALA A 132 13.36 -2.65 -5.34
N TYR A 133 14.44 -2.64 -4.58
CA TYR A 133 14.35 -2.77 -3.12
C TYR A 133 13.78 -1.48 -2.56
N THR A 134 12.80 -1.61 -1.65
CA THR A 134 12.18 -0.46 -1.01
C THR A 134 12.19 -0.64 0.50
N THR A 135 12.92 0.26 1.19
CA THR A 135 12.98 0.28 2.65
C THR A 135 12.00 1.31 3.17
N GLY A 136 11.06 0.89 4.00
CA GLY A 136 10.11 1.73 4.72
C GLY A 136 10.48 1.84 6.20
N LEU A 137 10.33 3.05 6.75
CA LEU A 137 10.45 3.31 8.19
C LEU A 137 9.15 3.94 8.67
N SER A 138 8.56 3.36 9.71
CA SER A 138 7.26 3.79 10.22
C SER A 138 7.28 4.02 11.72
N ILE A 139 6.46 4.97 12.13
CA ILE A 139 6.08 5.20 13.52
C ILE A 139 4.58 5.00 13.59
N TYR A 140 4.15 3.99 14.35
CA TYR A 140 2.76 3.72 14.63
C TYR A 140 2.43 4.18 16.05
N SER A 141 1.30 4.86 16.19
CA SER A 141 0.81 5.31 17.49
C SER A 141 -0.66 4.95 17.65
N GLN A 142 -1.06 4.47 18.82
CA GLN A 142 -2.46 4.23 19.11
C GLN A 142 -2.81 4.48 20.57
N ASP A 143 -4.05 4.88 20.79
CA ASP A 143 -4.63 5.10 22.11
C ASP A 143 -6.08 4.64 22.17
N TYR A 144 -6.60 4.43 23.38
CA TYR A 144 -7.97 4.02 23.63
C TYR A 144 -8.65 5.05 24.53
N LEU A 145 -9.77 5.59 24.03
CA LEU A 145 -10.55 6.59 24.73
C LEU A 145 -11.89 5.97 25.19
N TRP A 146 -12.14 6.05 26.48
CA TRP A 146 -13.44 5.66 27.04
C TRP A 146 -14.45 6.76 26.78
N MET A 147 -15.48 6.43 26.00
CA MET A 147 -16.56 7.35 25.69
C MET A 147 -17.58 7.41 26.84
N PRO A 148 -18.30 8.54 27.00
CA PRO A 148 -19.28 8.70 28.10
C PRO A 148 -20.38 7.63 28.16
N ASN A 149 -20.66 6.96 27.05
CA ASN A 149 -21.63 5.86 26.94
C ASN A 149 -21.05 4.49 27.26
N GLY A 150 -19.82 4.42 27.80
CA GLY A 150 -19.13 3.16 28.14
C GLY A 150 -18.57 2.39 26.95
N ARG A 151 -18.49 3.03 25.76
CA ARG A 151 -17.88 2.45 24.56
C ARG A 151 -16.44 2.89 24.45
N ILE A 152 -15.68 2.18 23.61
CA ILE A 152 -14.26 2.47 23.34
C ILE A 152 -14.14 3.08 21.95
N LEU A 153 -13.42 4.19 21.86
CA LEU A 153 -12.87 4.74 20.63
C LEU A 153 -11.38 4.50 20.62
N ARG A 154 -10.89 3.67 19.69
CA ARG A 154 -9.46 3.53 19.40
C ARG A 154 -9.08 4.58 18.37
N VAL A 155 -8.03 5.35 18.63
CA VAL A 155 -7.45 6.30 17.70
C VAL A 155 -6.05 5.86 17.32
N ARG A 156 -5.67 6.06 16.06
CA ARG A 156 -4.33 5.73 15.54
C ARG A 156 -3.79 6.87 14.69
N LEU A 157 -2.49 7.02 14.71
CA LEU A 157 -1.73 7.89 13.82
C LEU A 157 -0.47 7.14 13.39
N ASP A 158 -0.37 6.89 12.10
CA ASP A 158 0.72 6.14 11.51
C ASP A 158 1.42 6.99 10.46
N LEU A 159 2.74 7.08 10.58
CA LEU A 159 3.60 7.82 9.67
C LEU A 159 4.61 6.86 9.07
N THR A 160 4.71 6.83 7.75
CA THR A 160 5.65 5.97 7.02
C THR A 160 6.40 6.79 5.99
N TYR A 161 7.72 6.65 5.95
CA TYR A 161 8.57 7.15 4.88
C TYR A 161 9.31 6.00 4.23
N ALA A 162 9.28 5.92 2.91
CA ALA A 162 9.90 4.83 2.17
C ALA A 162 10.80 5.35 1.05
N VAL A 163 11.96 4.68 0.90
CA VAL A 163 12.97 4.98 -0.12
C VAL A 163 13.21 3.74 -0.98
N SER A 164 13.36 3.95 -2.28
CA SER A 164 13.57 2.86 -3.24
C SER A 164 14.95 2.93 -3.89
N SER A 165 15.55 1.77 -4.13
CA SER A 165 16.77 1.66 -4.91
C SER A 165 16.52 1.92 -6.40
N SER A 166 17.55 2.34 -7.14
CA SER A 166 17.46 2.36 -8.61
C SER A 166 17.47 0.94 -9.19
N VAL A 167 16.80 0.75 -10.32
CA VAL A 167 16.63 -0.57 -10.95
C VAL A 167 16.98 -0.54 -12.44
N GLY A 168 17.62 -1.61 -12.95
CA GLY A 168 17.83 -1.82 -14.38
C GLY A 168 16.50 -2.17 -15.07
N VAL A 169 16.25 -1.57 -16.24
CA VAL A 169 14.99 -1.76 -16.98
C VAL A 169 15.29 -2.14 -18.42
N HIS A 170 14.64 -3.20 -18.89
CA HIS A 170 14.74 -3.72 -20.24
C HIS A 170 13.35 -3.95 -20.85
N ASP A 171 13.20 -3.60 -22.12
CA ASP A 171 11.98 -3.83 -22.90
C ASP A 171 10.73 -3.15 -22.28
N VAL A 172 9.56 -3.76 -22.48
CA VAL A 172 8.29 -3.31 -21.86
C VAL A 172 8.36 -3.52 -20.36
N SER A 173 8.05 -2.49 -19.58
CA SER A 173 8.11 -2.53 -18.13
C SER A 173 6.98 -1.77 -17.45
N VAL A 174 6.84 -1.94 -16.15
CA VAL A 174 5.93 -1.14 -15.30
C VAL A 174 6.25 0.35 -15.29
N TYR A 175 7.44 0.73 -15.75
CA TYR A 175 7.88 2.12 -15.87
C TYR A 175 7.49 2.77 -17.21
N GLY A 176 6.59 2.14 -17.98
CA GLY A 176 6.09 2.69 -19.26
C GLY A 176 7.09 2.66 -20.40
N THR A 177 8.12 1.81 -20.33
CA THR A 177 9.11 1.65 -21.39
C THR A 177 8.60 0.73 -22.50
N ALA A 178 9.10 0.96 -23.74
CA ALA A 178 8.74 0.18 -24.91
C ALA A 178 9.71 -0.98 -25.16
N SER A 179 9.35 -1.89 -26.08
CA SER A 179 10.21 -2.97 -26.55
C SER A 179 11.55 -2.43 -27.07
N GLY A 180 12.64 -3.11 -26.70
CA GLY A 180 14.01 -2.73 -27.03
C GLY A 180 14.62 -1.67 -26.13
N PHE A 181 13.87 -1.09 -25.18
CA PHE A 181 14.43 -0.15 -24.20
C PHE A 181 15.52 -0.83 -23.33
N ARG A 182 16.57 -0.06 -23.06
CA ARG A 182 17.64 -0.42 -22.12
C ARG A 182 18.02 0.79 -21.28
N GLY A 183 17.88 0.70 -19.96
CA GLY A 183 18.17 1.83 -19.10
C GLY A 183 17.97 1.53 -17.62
N ARG A 184 17.65 2.58 -16.87
CA ARG A 184 17.41 2.51 -15.43
C ARG A 184 16.17 3.33 -15.07
N ALA A 185 15.45 2.84 -14.07
CA ALA A 185 14.44 3.62 -13.37
C ALA A 185 14.95 4.02 -11.98
N TYR A 186 14.49 5.15 -11.52
CA TYR A 186 14.76 5.75 -10.22
C TYR A 186 13.40 6.07 -9.58
N PRO A 187 12.78 5.10 -8.89
CA PRO A 187 11.51 5.35 -8.22
C PRO A 187 11.65 6.47 -7.20
N GLY A 188 10.64 7.30 -7.09
CA GLY A 188 10.59 8.37 -6.09
C GLY A 188 10.37 7.80 -4.69
N ASP A 189 10.77 8.57 -3.68
CA ASP A 189 10.45 8.27 -2.28
C ASP A 189 8.96 8.46 -2.04
N SER A 190 8.41 7.83 -1.01
CA SER A 190 7.03 8.02 -0.63
C SER A 190 6.89 8.38 0.85
N PHE A 191 5.84 9.13 1.16
CA PHE A 191 5.42 9.43 2.51
C PHE A 191 3.93 9.17 2.66
N THR A 192 3.55 8.46 3.73
CA THR A 192 2.15 8.21 4.08
C THR A 192 1.91 8.67 5.51
N ALA A 193 0.81 9.39 5.72
CA ALA A 193 0.26 9.69 7.03
C ALA A 193 -1.18 9.17 7.07
N ASP A 194 -1.50 8.34 8.06
CA ASP A 194 -2.81 7.75 8.25
C ASP A 194 -3.32 8.06 9.66
N ALA A 195 -4.47 8.72 9.75
CA ALA A 195 -5.18 9.00 10.99
C ALA A 195 -6.48 8.20 11.01
N ALA A 196 -6.62 7.30 11.96
CA ALA A 196 -7.74 6.38 12.04
C ALA A 196 -8.51 6.47 13.36
N GLY A 197 -9.83 6.29 13.28
CA GLY A 197 -10.72 6.15 14.42
C GLY A 197 -11.57 4.89 14.30
N GLU A 198 -11.65 4.11 15.37
CA GLU A 198 -12.44 2.88 15.44
C GLU A 198 -13.37 2.93 16.65
N TYR A 199 -14.66 2.99 16.41
CA TYR A 199 -15.67 3.08 17.44
C TYR A 199 -16.38 1.74 17.65
N SER A 200 -16.28 1.19 18.84
CA SER A 200 -16.96 -0.06 19.24
C SER A 200 -18.44 0.21 19.48
N VAL A 201 -19.28 0.05 18.45
CA VAL A 201 -20.75 0.23 18.56
C VAL A 201 -21.37 -0.82 19.47
N THR A 202 -20.91 -2.05 19.39
CA THR A 202 -21.27 -3.15 20.28
C THR A 202 -20.01 -3.94 20.63
N ARG A 203 -20.16 -5.09 21.31
CA ARG A 203 -19.04 -6.01 21.56
C ARG A 203 -18.49 -6.64 20.27
N ASN A 204 -19.33 -6.74 19.24
CA ASN A 204 -19.00 -7.43 17.99
C ASN A 204 -18.85 -6.45 16.80
N TRP A 205 -19.53 -5.31 16.80
CA TRP A 205 -19.53 -4.36 15.70
C TRP A 205 -18.65 -3.16 15.99
N VAL A 206 -17.77 -2.86 15.05
CA VAL A 206 -16.89 -1.70 15.06
C VAL A 206 -17.12 -0.89 13.78
N LEU A 207 -17.24 0.41 13.91
CA LEU A 207 -17.19 1.35 12.79
C LEU A 207 -15.81 1.97 12.77
N ALA A 208 -15.22 2.05 11.60
CA ALA A 208 -13.89 2.63 11.39
C ALA A 208 -13.91 3.69 10.30
N LEU A 209 -13.03 4.66 10.44
CA LEU A 209 -12.72 5.65 9.41
C LEU A 209 -11.23 5.94 9.45
N ASP A 210 -10.56 5.77 8.31
CA ASP A 210 -9.18 6.20 8.10
C ASP A 210 -9.17 7.43 7.18
N ILE A 211 -8.29 8.39 7.49
CA ILE A 211 -7.98 9.56 6.66
C ILE A 211 -6.51 9.43 6.28
N VAL A 212 -6.26 9.19 5.00
CA VAL A 212 -4.93 8.83 4.50
C VAL A 212 -4.42 9.90 3.56
N TYR A 213 -3.33 10.54 3.93
CA TYR A 213 -2.53 11.37 3.03
C TYR A 213 -1.37 10.55 2.48
N GLN A 214 -1.13 10.63 1.17
CA GLN A 214 0.03 10.02 0.51
C GLN A 214 0.73 11.04 -0.37
N HIS A 215 2.06 11.06 -0.28
CA HIS A 215 2.95 11.76 -1.20
C HIS A 215 3.82 10.75 -1.93
N GLU A 216 3.88 10.85 -3.25
CA GLU A 216 4.76 10.06 -4.10
C GLU A 216 5.75 10.99 -4.80
N GLY A 217 7.03 10.76 -4.58
CA GLY A 217 8.11 11.46 -5.27
C GLY A 217 8.16 11.14 -6.76
N SER A 218 8.84 11.97 -7.54
CA SER A 218 8.94 11.78 -8.98
C SER A 218 9.80 10.57 -9.33
N THR A 219 9.24 9.62 -10.06
CA THR A 219 9.99 8.53 -10.68
C THR A 219 10.66 9.01 -11.96
N GLY A 220 11.97 8.82 -12.07
CA GLY A 220 12.77 9.09 -13.25
C GLY A 220 13.07 7.82 -14.04
N VAL A 221 13.06 7.90 -15.36
CA VAL A 221 13.49 6.80 -16.25
C VAL A 221 14.48 7.38 -17.27
N SER A 222 15.64 6.74 -17.44
CA SER A 222 16.65 7.16 -18.41
C SER A 222 17.30 5.95 -19.06
N GLY A 223 17.59 6.06 -20.35
CA GLY A 223 18.20 4.98 -21.13
C GLY A 223 18.18 5.25 -22.61
N SER A 224 18.15 4.19 -23.41
CA SER A 224 18.10 4.27 -24.85
C SER A 224 17.05 3.32 -25.45
N LEU A 225 16.46 3.74 -26.54
CA LEU A 225 15.64 2.92 -27.44
C LEU A 225 16.43 2.58 -28.70
N PRO A 226 16.18 1.42 -29.34
CA PRO A 226 16.77 1.12 -30.64
C PRO A 226 16.46 2.23 -31.63
N SER A 227 17.43 2.60 -32.44
CA SER A 227 17.19 3.51 -33.57
C SER A 227 16.26 2.86 -34.59
N ALA A 228 15.53 3.70 -35.35
CA ALA A 228 14.79 3.20 -36.49
C ALA A 228 15.71 2.45 -37.46
N ALA A 229 15.19 1.44 -38.16
CA ALA A 229 15.95 0.50 -39.00
C ALA A 229 17.01 1.18 -39.86
N GLY A 230 18.30 0.84 -39.58
CA GLY A 230 19.46 1.24 -40.38
C GLY A 230 20.27 2.43 -39.86
N ALA A 231 19.89 3.12 -38.77
CA ALA A 231 20.71 4.17 -38.21
C ALA A 231 21.64 3.60 -37.10
N PRO A 232 22.94 3.89 -37.09
CA PRO A 232 23.83 3.53 -36.01
C PRO A 232 23.53 4.37 -34.77
N GLY A 233 23.41 3.71 -33.61
CA GLY A 233 23.15 4.33 -32.30
C GLY A 233 21.69 4.27 -31.88
N GLY A 234 21.46 4.28 -30.58
CA GLY A 234 20.11 4.35 -29.99
C GLY A 234 19.66 5.80 -29.79
N THR A 235 18.36 6.01 -29.65
CA THR A 235 17.78 7.32 -29.28
C THR A 235 17.76 7.42 -27.75
N ASP A 236 18.31 8.49 -27.18
CA ASP A 236 18.22 8.78 -25.76
C ASP A 236 16.75 8.93 -25.34
N PHE A 237 16.40 8.29 -24.26
CA PHE A 237 15.10 8.34 -23.63
C PHE A 237 15.20 8.85 -22.20
N ARG A 238 14.41 9.86 -21.87
CA ARG A 238 14.26 10.35 -20.49
C ARG A 238 12.80 10.70 -20.24
N ALA A 239 12.28 10.21 -19.11
CA ALA A 239 10.93 10.52 -18.65
C ALA A 239 10.92 10.75 -17.14
N ARG A 240 9.95 11.56 -16.68
CA ARG A 240 9.68 11.76 -15.26
C ARG A 240 8.17 11.79 -15.03
N SER A 241 7.70 11.13 -13.98
CA SER A 241 6.27 11.11 -13.63
C SER A 241 5.77 12.45 -13.04
N GLY A 242 6.68 13.25 -12.48
CA GLY A 242 6.34 14.29 -11.53
C GLY A 242 6.01 13.68 -10.14
N SER A 243 6.01 14.51 -9.09
CA SER A 243 5.51 14.10 -7.78
C SER A 243 3.99 14.20 -7.75
N GLY A 244 3.36 13.43 -6.88
CA GLY A 244 1.91 13.42 -6.70
C GLY A 244 1.53 13.40 -5.21
N ASP A 245 0.33 13.92 -4.93
CA ASP A 245 -0.27 13.88 -3.60
C ASP A 245 -1.70 13.33 -3.70
N SER A 246 -2.14 12.59 -2.70
CA SER A 246 -3.53 12.14 -2.61
C SER A 246 -4.03 12.18 -1.18
N LEU A 247 -5.32 12.48 -1.03
CA LEU A 247 -6.07 12.37 0.22
C LEU A 247 -7.18 11.36 0.02
N GLY A 248 -7.18 10.31 0.84
CA GLY A 248 -8.17 9.25 0.84
C GLY A 248 -8.99 9.24 2.12
N LEU A 249 -10.26 8.84 2.00
CA LEU A 249 -11.12 8.48 3.11
C LEU A 249 -11.44 6.99 2.99
N ALA A 250 -11.33 6.24 4.11
CA ALA A 250 -11.60 4.81 4.11
C ALA A 250 -12.56 4.41 5.25
N PRO A 251 -13.89 4.65 5.07
CA PRO A 251 -14.88 4.10 5.98
C PRO A 251 -14.92 2.57 5.89
N ALA A 252 -15.07 1.92 7.05
CA ALA A 252 -15.18 0.47 7.15
C ALA A 252 -16.12 0.07 8.30
N ILE A 253 -16.60 -1.15 8.20
CA ILE A 253 -17.34 -1.84 9.25
C ILE A 253 -16.67 -3.18 9.52
N GLU A 254 -16.52 -3.51 10.79
CA GLU A 254 -15.93 -4.77 11.21
C GLU A 254 -16.92 -5.52 12.10
N TYR A 255 -17.02 -6.83 11.88
CA TYR A 255 -17.76 -7.75 12.74
C TYR A 255 -16.84 -8.80 13.34
N ASN A 256 -16.77 -8.85 14.65
CA ASN A 256 -15.95 -9.78 15.41
C ASN A 256 -16.80 -10.90 15.97
N TRP A 257 -16.65 -12.14 15.46
CA TRP A 257 -17.27 -13.33 16.03
C TRP A 257 -16.66 -13.67 17.40
N SER A 258 -15.40 -13.37 17.57
CA SER A 258 -14.64 -13.58 18.79
C SER A 258 -13.50 -12.57 18.88
N SER A 259 -12.73 -12.58 19.97
CA SER A 259 -11.48 -11.81 20.08
C SER A 259 -10.38 -12.28 19.11
N ARG A 260 -10.60 -13.38 18.39
CA ARG A 260 -9.60 -14.00 17.50
C ARG A 260 -9.99 -13.97 16.04
N VAL A 261 -11.25 -13.79 15.72
CA VAL A 261 -11.73 -13.84 14.32
C VAL A 261 -12.69 -12.71 14.08
N GLY A 262 -12.39 -11.89 13.09
CA GLY A 262 -13.19 -10.77 12.62
C GLY A 262 -13.22 -10.67 11.10
N LEU A 263 -14.28 -10.09 10.55
CA LEU A 263 -14.43 -9.73 9.14
C LEU A 263 -14.56 -8.23 9.02
N LEU A 264 -13.75 -7.64 8.17
CA LEU A 264 -13.78 -6.22 7.84
C LEU A 264 -14.25 -6.05 6.39
N VAL A 265 -15.16 -5.11 6.19
CA VAL A 265 -15.58 -4.64 4.86
C VAL A 265 -15.46 -3.13 4.84
N GLY A 266 -14.80 -2.59 3.83
CA GLY A 266 -14.58 -1.15 3.72
C GLY A 266 -14.41 -0.71 2.27
N VAL A 267 -14.30 0.60 2.10
CA VAL A 267 -14.01 1.22 0.81
C VAL A 267 -13.07 2.40 1.02
N ARG A 268 -11.98 2.46 0.26
CA ARG A 268 -11.13 3.65 0.20
C ARG A 268 -11.53 4.49 -1.01
N ILE A 269 -11.69 5.79 -0.82
CA ILE A 269 -12.05 6.75 -1.87
C ILE A 269 -10.99 7.84 -1.87
N ILE A 270 -10.31 8.07 -2.99
CA ILE A 270 -9.43 9.23 -3.17
C ILE A 270 -10.30 10.44 -3.48
N VAL A 271 -10.42 11.34 -2.49
CA VAL A 271 -11.32 12.49 -2.54
C VAL A 271 -10.65 13.75 -3.08
N ALA A 272 -9.32 13.84 -3.00
CA ALA A 272 -8.52 14.94 -3.53
C ALA A 272 -7.13 14.46 -3.88
N GLY A 273 -6.45 15.17 -4.80
CA GLY A 273 -5.08 14.84 -5.17
C GLY A 273 -4.47 15.87 -6.10
N ARG A 274 -3.18 15.75 -6.35
CA ARG A 274 -2.42 16.45 -7.40
C ARG A 274 -1.55 15.43 -8.09
N ASN A 275 -1.59 15.39 -9.42
CA ASN A 275 -0.86 14.40 -10.24
C ASN A 275 -1.08 12.94 -9.73
N ALA A 276 -2.29 12.62 -9.32
CA ALA A 276 -2.63 11.34 -8.67
C ALA A 276 -3.87 10.69 -9.30
N PRO A 277 -4.01 9.36 -9.29
CA PRO A 277 -5.21 8.68 -9.73
C PRO A 277 -6.41 9.04 -8.84
N ALA A 278 -7.59 9.14 -9.44
CA ALA A 278 -8.87 9.19 -8.74
C ALA A 278 -9.47 7.79 -8.74
N SER A 279 -9.58 7.16 -7.58
CA SER A 279 -10.01 5.76 -7.46
C SER A 279 -10.96 5.53 -6.28
N VAL A 280 -11.73 4.45 -6.42
CA VAL A 280 -12.54 3.85 -5.36
C VAL A 280 -12.08 2.41 -5.19
N THR A 281 -11.76 2.01 -3.97
CA THR A 281 -11.20 0.68 -3.68
C THR A 281 -12.04 -0.02 -2.61
N PRO A 282 -13.08 -0.79 -2.99
CA PRO A 282 -13.71 -1.72 -2.07
C PRO A 282 -12.71 -2.80 -1.63
N ALA A 283 -12.82 -3.20 -0.38
CA ALA A 283 -11.97 -4.23 0.20
C ALA A 283 -12.71 -5.05 1.24
N VAL A 284 -12.30 -6.30 1.36
CA VAL A 284 -12.71 -7.22 2.43
C VAL A 284 -11.46 -7.85 3.04
N ALA A 285 -11.46 -8.01 4.35
CA ALA A 285 -10.37 -8.68 5.07
C ALA A 285 -10.94 -9.62 6.15
N LEU A 286 -10.22 -10.70 6.38
CA LEU A 286 -10.48 -11.63 7.47
C LEU A 286 -9.34 -11.53 8.48
N ASN A 287 -9.63 -11.08 9.70
CA ASN A 287 -8.64 -10.99 10.77
C ASN A 287 -8.67 -12.29 11.59
N MET A 288 -7.51 -12.93 11.76
CA MET A 288 -7.36 -14.17 12.51
C MET A 288 -6.14 -14.10 13.42
N VAL A 289 -6.34 -14.28 14.72
CA VAL A 289 -5.26 -14.30 15.74
C VAL A 289 -5.20 -15.68 16.39
N TYR A 290 -4.02 -16.27 16.42
CA TYR A 290 -3.75 -17.59 16.97
C TYR A 290 -2.84 -17.51 18.21
#